data_7d5114be6d756ac783b19dcd52be7e3f
#
_entry.id   7d5114be6d756ac783b19dcd52be7e3f
#
_cell.length_a   1.000
_cell.length_b   1.000
_cell.length_c   1.000
_cell.angle_alpha   90.00
_cell.angle_beta   90.00
_cell.angle_gamma   90.00
#
_symmetry.space_group_name_H-M   'P 1'
#
loop_
_entity.id
_entity.type
_entity.pdbx_description
1 polymer ?
#
loop_
_entity_poly.entity_id
_entity_poly.type
_entity_poly.pdbx_seq_one_letter_code
_entity_poly.pdbx_strand_id
1 'polypeptide(L)'
;VSISISNLSKKYGNQTVLSNINFEIGEGEVVGFLGPNGAGKTTTMKILAGALAYETGSAKICGMEVNENQLKTSSLVGYLPEQNPLYTDMYVKEYLLFVAETYKLGKEKEQRVNELIDKVGLRPEFHKKIGQLSKGYRQRVGLAQALIPNPKVLILDEPTTGLDPNQLEEIRSLIREIGKDKTVLLSTHIMQEIKAICNRVIVINKGEIAADYSDLSKISAFDENSFSFEVEFSETVNLEALENLEGIIGITAITDTHFTLVTSADIRGEIFDFAVKTKNKILTMKIIERSMEDVFRELTK
;
A
#
# COMPACT_ATOMS: atom_id res chain seq x y z
N VAL A 1 -20.15 3.41 -2.96
CA VAL A 1 -18.75 3.81 -3.20
C VAL A 1 -18.35 4.80 -2.13
N SER A 2 -17.28 4.47 -1.37
CA SER A 2 -16.77 5.30 -0.29
C SER A 2 -15.76 6.33 -0.77
N ILE A 3 -14.94 5.98 -1.76
CA ILE A 3 -13.96 6.87 -2.39
C ILE A 3 -14.13 6.77 -3.89
N SER A 4 -14.18 7.90 -4.60
CA SER A 4 -14.19 7.96 -6.06
C SER A 4 -13.29 9.07 -6.54
N ILE A 5 -12.37 8.76 -7.44
CA ILE A 5 -11.48 9.70 -8.12
C ILE A 5 -11.68 9.56 -9.62
N SER A 6 -11.87 10.68 -10.31
CA SER A 6 -12.06 10.73 -11.76
C SER A 6 -11.25 11.85 -12.38
N ASN A 7 -10.38 11.48 -13.33
CA ASN A 7 -9.52 12.38 -14.12
C ASN A 7 -8.71 13.38 -13.27
N LEU A 8 -8.32 12.96 -12.05
CA LEU A 8 -7.65 13.81 -11.08
C LEU A 8 -6.22 14.10 -11.53
N SER A 9 -5.88 15.39 -11.59
CA SER A 9 -4.50 15.82 -11.84
C SER A 9 -4.08 16.90 -10.85
N LYS A 10 -2.79 16.88 -10.48
CA LYS A 10 -2.18 17.81 -9.52
C LYS A 10 -0.79 18.23 -9.96
N LYS A 11 -0.53 19.53 -9.87
CA LYS A 11 0.79 20.12 -10.13
C LYS A 11 1.31 20.90 -8.92
N TYR A 12 2.63 20.92 -8.76
CA TYR A 12 3.35 21.84 -7.90
C TYR A 12 4.25 22.71 -8.78
N GLY A 13 3.83 23.94 -9.00
CA GLY A 13 4.46 24.81 -10.01
C GLY A 13 4.39 24.16 -11.39
N ASN A 14 5.55 23.88 -12.01
CA ASN A 14 5.63 23.25 -13.34
C ASN A 14 5.69 21.70 -13.28
N GLN A 15 5.82 21.13 -12.08
CA GLN A 15 5.94 19.67 -11.93
C GLN A 15 4.56 19.03 -11.78
N THR A 16 4.17 18.16 -12.74
CA THR A 16 3.00 17.31 -12.62
C THR A 16 3.33 16.16 -11.65
N VAL A 17 2.55 16.02 -10.58
CA VAL A 17 2.70 14.97 -9.55
C VAL A 17 1.62 13.91 -9.68
N LEU A 18 0.41 14.28 -10.11
CA LEU A 18 -0.66 13.35 -10.46
C LEU A 18 -1.16 13.69 -11.86
N SER A 19 -1.35 12.68 -12.69
CA SER A 19 -1.77 12.77 -14.08
C SER A 19 -2.93 11.81 -14.32
N ASN A 20 -4.12 12.35 -14.50
CA ASN A 20 -5.33 11.61 -14.88
C ASN A 20 -5.62 10.36 -14.01
N ILE A 21 -5.53 10.50 -12.68
CA ILE A 21 -5.82 9.42 -11.73
C ILE A 21 -7.31 9.07 -11.78
N ASN A 22 -7.60 7.78 -11.87
CA ASN A 22 -8.96 7.23 -11.88
C ASN A 22 -9.02 5.95 -11.06
N PHE A 23 -9.84 5.91 -10.02
CA PHE A 23 -10.19 4.68 -9.30
C PHE A 23 -11.40 4.89 -8.39
N GLU A 24 -12.04 3.79 -7.98
CA GLU A 24 -13.13 3.77 -7.00
C GLU A 24 -12.86 2.72 -5.93
N ILE A 25 -13.27 3.01 -4.69
CA ILE A 25 -13.20 2.08 -3.57
C ILE A 25 -14.61 1.90 -3.00
N GLY A 26 -15.03 0.67 -2.90
CA GLY A 26 -16.30 0.25 -2.34
C GLY A 26 -16.39 0.49 -0.83
N GLU A 27 -17.57 0.29 -0.27
CA GLU A 27 -17.79 0.35 1.17
C GLU A 27 -17.26 -0.92 1.84
N GLY A 28 -16.48 -0.74 2.93
CA GLY A 28 -15.88 -1.85 3.68
C GLY A 28 -14.64 -2.51 3.02
N GLU A 29 -14.13 -1.96 1.91
CA GLU A 29 -12.89 -2.45 1.32
C GLU A 29 -11.65 -1.96 2.12
N VAL A 30 -10.66 -2.83 2.22
CA VAL A 30 -9.30 -2.50 2.72
C VAL A 30 -8.35 -2.53 1.53
N VAL A 31 -7.97 -1.35 1.05
CA VAL A 31 -7.22 -1.17 -0.19
C VAL A 31 -5.84 -0.64 0.09
N GLY A 32 -4.83 -1.30 -0.45
CA GLY A 32 -3.46 -0.83 -0.46
C GLY A 32 -3.18 0.08 -1.66
N PHE A 33 -2.55 1.20 -1.41
CA PHE A 33 -2.09 2.15 -2.43
C PHE A 33 -0.57 2.05 -2.52
N LEU A 34 -0.10 1.21 -3.43
CA LEU A 34 1.29 0.78 -3.53
C LEU A 34 2.05 1.60 -4.58
N GLY A 35 3.26 2.03 -4.26
CA GLY A 35 4.10 2.72 -5.23
C GLY A 35 5.45 3.16 -4.63
N PRO A 36 6.45 3.46 -5.47
CA PRO A 36 7.73 3.97 -4.99
C PRO A 36 7.60 5.36 -4.36
N ASN A 37 8.66 5.79 -3.69
CA ASN A 37 8.71 7.14 -3.15
C ASN A 37 8.63 8.17 -4.29
N GLY A 38 7.83 9.21 -4.10
CA GLY A 38 7.57 10.22 -5.13
C GLY A 38 6.53 9.84 -6.19
N ALA A 39 5.93 8.64 -6.15
CA ALA A 39 4.91 8.22 -7.11
C ALA A 39 3.57 9.00 -7.03
N GLY A 40 3.33 9.78 -5.98
CA GLY A 40 2.09 10.55 -5.79
C GLY A 40 1.17 10.04 -4.67
N LYS A 41 1.56 9.01 -3.90
CA LYS A 41 0.74 8.41 -2.82
C LYS A 41 0.26 9.44 -1.81
N THR A 42 1.18 10.10 -1.10
CA THR A 42 0.87 11.12 -0.08
C THR A 42 0.05 12.29 -0.66
N THR A 43 0.32 12.69 -1.90
CA THR A 43 -0.44 13.75 -2.58
C THR A 43 -1.91 13.34 -2.76
N THR A 44 -2.14 12.13 -3.25
CA THR A 44 -3.51 11.57 -3.42
C THR A 44 -4.22 11.48 -2.07
N MET A 45 -3.54 10.99 -1.03
CA MET A 45 -4.14 10.88 0.31
C MET A 45 -4.47 12.22 0.93
N LYS A 46 -3.62 13.24 0.79
CA LYS A 46 -3.88 14.60 1.24
C LYS A 46 -5.07 15.24 0.53
N ILE A 47 -5.25 14.97 -0.77
CA ILE A 47 -6.42 15.44 -1.52
C ILE A 47 -7.69 14.80 -0.96
N LEU A 48 -7.71 13.47 -0.82
CA LEU A 48 -8.87 12.74 -0.28
C LEU A 48 -9.21 13.15 1.16
N ALA A 49 -8.19 13.46 1.96
CA ALA A 49 -8.37 13.98 3.33
C ALA A 49 -8.81 15.46 3.38
N GLY A 50 -8.92 16.14 2.24
CA GLY A 50 -9.26 17.56 2.17
C GLY A 50 -8.15 18.50 2.64
N ALA A 51 -6.93 17.97 2.83
CA ALA A 51 -5.76 18.74 3.27
C ALA A 51 -5.00 19.41 2.10
N LEU A 52 -5.33 19.07 0.86
CA LEU A 52 -4.71 19.61 -0.34
C LEU A 52 -5.73 19.77 -1.45
N ALA A 53 -5.81 20.96 -2.02
CA ALA A 53 -6.62 21.22 -3.21
C ALA A 53 -5.98 20.67 -4.48
N TYR A 54 -6.80 20.38 -5.49
CA TYR A 54 -6.39 19.93 -6.83
C TYR A 54 -6.96 20.87 -7.90
N GLU A 55 -6.39 20.81 -9.10
CA GLU A 55 -6.72 21.74 -10.18
C GLU A 55 -7.79 21.17 -11.13
N THR A 56 -7.71 19.87 -11.45
CA THR A 56 -8.61 19.24 -12.44
C THR A 56 -9.06 17.88 -11.98
N GLY A 57 -10.23 17.47 -12.45
CA GLY A 57 -10.85 16.20 -12.10
C GLY A 57 -11.83 16.31 -10.93
N SER A 58 -12.14 15.20 -10.31
CA SER A 58 -13.06 15.07 -9.19
C SER A 58 -12.51 14.07 -8.17
N ALA A 59 -12.62 14.40 -6.89
CA ALA A 59 -12.34 13.52 -5.77
C ALA A 59 -13.53 13.56 -4.78
N LYS A 60 -14.16 12.40 -4.57
CA LYS A 60 -15.37 12.28 -3.74
C LYS A 60 -15.17 11.32 -2.58
N ILE A 61 -15.73 11.71 -1.44
CA ILE A 61 -15.86 10.87 -0.24
C ILE A 61 -17.35 10.67 0.04
N CYS A 62 -17.80 9.43 0.05
CA CYS A 62 -19.21 9.05 0.22
C CYS A 62 -20.15 9.87 -0.70
N GLY A 63 -19.75 10.05 -1.96
CA GLY A 63 -20.49 10.79 -2.99
C GLY A 63 -20.37 12.30 -2.93
N MET A 64 -19.71 12.88 -1.91
CA MET A 64 -19.53 14.33 -1.77
C MET A 64 -18.16 14.76 -2.32
N GLU A 65 -18.16 15.79 -3.16
CA GLU A 65 -16.96 16.41 -3.71
C GLU A 65 -16.12 17.04 -2.58
N VAL A 66 -14.85 16.68 -2.49
CA VAL A 66 -13.96 17.09 -1.39
C VAL A 66 -13.72 18.61 -1.40
N ASN A 67 -13.39 19.18 -2.57
CA ASN A 67 -13.11 20.63 -2.69
C ASN A 67 -14.31 21.51 -2.32
N GLU A 68 -15.54 21.04 -2.57
CA GLU A 68 -16.76 21.83 -2.32
C GLU A 68 -17.32 21.62 -0.91
N ASN A 69 -17.05 20.47 -0.29
CA ASN A 69 -17.68 20.05 0.95
C ASN A 69 -16.65 19.73 2.06
N GLN A 70 -15.55 20.45 2.12
CA GLN A 70 -14.39 20.15 2.97
C GLN A 70 -14.75 19.90 4.44
N LEU A 71 -15.64 20.71 5.06
CA LEU A 71 -16.06 20.52 6.44
C LEU A 71 -16.89 19.24 6.66
N LYS A 72 -17.72 18.87 5.66
CA LYS A 72 -18.53 17.65 5.75
C LYS A 72 -17.70 16.41 5.48
N THR A 73 -16.86 16.44 4.47
CA THR A 73 -15.98 15.30 4.11
C THR A 73 -14.96 15.04 5.20
N SER A 74 -14.39 16.08 5.86
CA SER A 74 -13.43 15.90 6.96
C SER A 74 -14.01 15.18 8.18
N SER A 75 -15.34 15.25 8.40
CA SER A 75 -15.98 14.46 9.47
C SER A 75 -16.18 12.98 9.11
N LEU A 76 -16.14 12.65 7.82
CA LEU A 76 -16.27 11.28 7.29
C LEU A 76 -14.94 10.60 7.09
N VAL A 77 -13.83 11.34 7.14
CA VAL A 77 -12.47 10.84 6.92
C VAL A 77 -11.65 10.91 8.20
N GLY A 78 -11.07 9.81 8.60
CA GLY A 78 -9.95 9.79 9.53
C GLY A 78 -8.66 9.76 8.75
N TYR A 79 -7.72 10.67 9.02
CA TYR A 79 -6.45 10.73 8.32
C TYR A 79 -5.27 10.59 9.28
N LEU A 80 -4.40 9.63 9.01
CA LEU A 80 -3.12 9.48 9.68
C LEU A 80 -2.00 9.80 8.67
N PRO A 81 -1.35 10.94 8.76
CA PRO A 81 -0.22 11.30 7.90
C PRO A 81 1.05 10.55 8.30
N GLU A 82 1.97 10.35 7.35
CA GLU A 82 3.25 9.67 7.56
C GLU A 82 4.04 10.24 8.76
N GLN A 83 4.17 11.56 8.85
CA GLN A 83 4.95 12.21 9.92
C GLN A 83 4.20 12.32 11.25
N ASN A 84 2.89 12.09 11.27
CA ASN A 84 2.04 12.09 12.46
C ASN A 84 2.35 13.26 13.44
N PRO A 85 2.00 14.52 13.12
CA PRO A 85 2.36 15.72 13.88
C PRO A 85 1.55 15.84 15.16
N LEU A 86 1.98 15.18 16.22
CA LEU A 86 1.35 15.18 17.55
C LEU A 86 1.92 16.30 18.44
N TYR A 87 1.12 16.78 19.41
CA TYR A 87 1.57 17.73 20.43
C TYR A 87 2.34 17.00 21.53
N THR A 88 3.66 16.94 21.38
CA THR A 88 4.57 16.12 22.20
C THR A 88 4.56 16.47 23.70
N ASP A 89 4.21 17.71 24.05
CA ASP A 89 4.17 18.18 25.44
C ASP A 89 2.86 17.86 26.17
N MET A 90 1.81 17.45 25.43
CA MET A 90 0.53 17.04 26.00
C MET A 90 0.56 15.59 26.47
N TYR A 91 -0.24 15.27 27.48
CA TYR A 91 -0.53 13.90 27.86
C TYR A 91 -1.44 13.23 26.80
N VAL A 92 -1.31 11.92 26.62
CA VAL A 92 -2.08 11.17 25.61
C VAL A 92 -3.58 11.42 25.75
N LYS A 93 -4.14 11.23 26.95
CA LYS A 93 -5.57 11.44 27.19
C LYS A 93 -5.98 12.89 26.98
N GLU A 94 -5.19 13.84 27.42
CA GLU A 94 -5.44 15.28 27.24
C GLU A 94 -5.49 15.65 25.76
N TYR A 95 -4.55 15.17 24.98
CA TYR A 95 -4.51 15.38 23.52
C TYR A 95 -5.75 14.81 22.83
N LEU A 96 -6.12 13.57 23.14
CA LEU A 96 -7.30 12.95 22.52
C LEU A 96 -8.59 13.67 22.92
N LEU A 97 -8.72 14.16 24.16
CA LEU A 97 -9.85 14.97 24.58
C LEU A 97 -9.87 16.32 23.87
N PHE A 98 -8.72 16.95 23.67
CA PHE A 98 -8.60 18.19 22.88
C PHE A 98 -9.08 17.96 21.42
N VAL A 99 -8.64 16.88 20.78
CA VAL A 99 -9.12 16.53 19.45
C VAL A 99 -10.63 16.27 19.44
N ALA A 100 -11.15 15.53 20.40
CA ALA A 100 -12.58 15.26 20.53
C ALA A 100 -13.42 16.54 20.67
N GLU A 101 -12.86 17.57 21.35
CA GLU A 101 -13.50 18.89 21.47
C GLU A 101 -13.55 19.61 20.11
N THR A 102 -12.50 19.52 19.27
CA THR A 102 -12.51 20.14 17.93
C THR A 102 -13.60 19.56 17.03
N TYR A 103 -13.93 18.26 17.22
CA TYR A 103 -15.05 17.59 16.53
C TYR A 103 -16.41 17.80 17.23
N LYS A 104 -16.46 18.58 18.32
CA LYS A 104 -17.70 18.96 19.04
C LYS A 104 -18.48 17.76 19.60
N LEU A 105 -17.78 16.71 20.06
CA LEU A 105 -18.42 15.50 20.62
C LEU A 105 -19.19 15.75 21.94
N GLY A 106 -19.06 16.93 22.54
CA GLY A 106 -19.82 17.32 23.73
C GLY A 106 -19.65 16.36 24.91
N LYS A 107 -20.78 15.84 25.44
CA LYS A 107 -20.78 14.96 26.61
C LYS A 107 -20.22 13.55 26.32
N GLU A 108 -20.18 13.11 25.08
CA GLU A 108 -19.72 11.78 24.68
C GLU A 108 -18.20 11.68 24.55
N LYS A 109 -17.48 12.81 24.57
CA LYS A 109 -16.04 12.88 24.31
C LYS A 109 -15.22 11.99 25.22
N GLU A 110 -15.52 11.96 26.54
CA GLU A 110 -14.73 11.14 27.49
C GLU A 110 -14.94 9.65 27.27
N GLN A 111 -16.18 9.23 27.05
CA GLN A 111 -16.49 7.84 26.74
C GLN A 111 -15.79 7.43 25.45
N ARG A 112 -15.93 8.22 24.40
CA ARG A 112 -15.32 7.96 23.08
C ARG A 112 -13.79 7.86 23.16
N VAL A 113 -13.13 8.76 23.88
CA VAL A 113 -11.68 8.75 24.07
C VAL A 113 -11.24 7.50 24.85
N ASN A 114 -11.95 7.11 25.92
CA ASN A 114 -11.62 5.91 26.68
C ASN A 114 -11.78 4.63 25.82
N GLU A 115 -12.85 4.51 25.05
CA GLU A 115 -13.07 3.41 24.10
C GLU A 115 -11.92 3.28 23.09
N LEU A 116 -11.47 4.42 22.54
CA LEU A 116 -10.37 4.44 21.59
C LEU A 116 -9.01 4.13 22.24
N ILE A 117 -8.75 4.60 23.46
CA ILE A 117 -7.55 4.25 24.24
C ILE A 117 -7.46 2.73 24.40
N ASP A 118 -8.57 2.07 24.70
CA ASP A 118 -8.62 0.62 24.81
C ASP A 118 -8.46 -0.06 23.45
N LYS A 119 -9.23 0.39 22.44
CA LYS A 119 -9.24 -0.18 21.09
C LYS A 119 -7.86 -0.17 20.44
N VAL A 120 -7.10 0.92 20.57
CA VAL A 120 -5.76 1.01 19.96
C VAL A 120 -4.64 0.54 20.89
N GLY A 121 -4.95 0.02 22.09
CA GLY A 121 -3.96 -0.50 23.05
C GLY A 121 -3.08 0.57 23.70
N LEU A 122 -3.62 1.76 23.98
CA LEU A 122 -2.91 2.86 24.63
C LEU A 122 -3.00 2.83 26.17
N ARG A 123 -3.81 1.94 26.76
CA ARG A 123 -4.06 1.89 28.22
C ARG A 123 -2.80 1.88 29.08
N PRO A 124 -1.72 1.16 28.74
CA PRO A 124 -0.50 1.16 29.57
C PRO A 124 0.22 2.53 29.59
N GLU A 125 0.06 3.34 28.54
CA GLU A 125 0.85 4.55 28.30
C GLU A 125 0.03 5.86 28.30
N PHE A 126 -1.32 5.79 28.46
CA PHE A 126 -2.22 6.93 28.27
C PHE A 126 -1.99 8.10 29.24
N HIS A 127 -1.30 7.85 30.35
CA HIS A 127 -0.96 8.84 31.38
C HIS A 127 0.38 9.54 31.14
N LYS A 128 1.15 9.13 30.11
CA LYS A 128 2.43 9.75 29.75
C LYS A 128 2.25 10.90 28.77
N LYS A 129 3.25 11.78 28.69
CA LYS A 129 3.35 12.75 27.64
C LYS A 129 3.67 12.05 26.31
N ILE A 130 3.10 12.55 25.21
CA ILE A 130 3.28 11.97 23.87
C ILE A 130 4.76 11.92 23.47
N GLY A 131 5.55 12.93 23.85
CA GLY A 131 6.99 12.95 23.59
C GLY A 131 7.80 11.83 24.25
N GLN A 132 7.27 11.22 25.32
CA GLN A 132 7.89 10.10 26.06
C GLN A 132 7.58 8.72 25.46
N LEU A 133 6.67 8.67 24.48
CA LEU A 133 6.22 7.43 23.86
C LEU A 133 7.22 6.91 22.82
N SER A 134 7.26 5.59 22.64
CA SER A 134 7.91 4.98 21.47
C SER A 134 7.21 5.39 20.18
N LYS A 135 7.87 5.18 19.04
CA LYS A 135 7.28 5.47 17.72
C LYS A 135 5.95 4.72 17.52
N GLY A 136 5.88 3.43 17.89
CA GLY A 136 4.67 2.62 17.79
C GLY A 136 3.52 3.15 18.64
N TYR A 137 3.80 3.58 19.85
CA TYR A 137 2.76 4.20 20.69
C TYR A 137 2.31 5.56 20.14
N ARG A 138 3.21 6.38 19.60
CA ARG A 138 2.82 7.61 18.88
C ARG A 138 1.94 7.31 17.67
N GLN A 139 2.23 6.24 16.94
CA GLN A 139 1.40 5.81 15.81
C GLN A 139 -0.01 5.41 16.28
N ARG A 140 -0.14 4.71 17.41
CA ARG A 140 -1.43 4.39 18.03
C ARG A 140 -2.20 5.64 18.49
N VAL A 141 -1.51 6.67 18.97
CA VAL A 141 -2.15 7.97 19.30
C VAL A 141 -2.71 8.61 18.02
N GLY A 142 -1.95 8.61 16.91
CA GLY A 142 -2.42 9.12 15.62
C GLY A 142 -3.63 8.33 15.06
N LEU A 143 -3.62 7.00 15.20
CA LEU A 143 -4.78 6.17 14.85
C LEU A 143 -6.00 6.48 15.71
N ALA A 144 -5.82 6.62 17.03
CA ALA A 144 -6.90 7.03 17.93
C ALA A 144 -7.47 8.39 17.52
N GLN A 145 -6.60 9.37 17.25
CA GLN A 145 -6.98 10.68 16.73
C GLN A 145 -7.83 10.58 15.46
N ALA A 146 -7.36 9.81 14.46
CA ALA A 146 -8.06 9.63 13.20
C ALA A 146 -9.45 8.98 13.38
N LEU A 147 -9.62 8.14 14.42
CA LEU A 147 -10.86 7.44 14.73
C LEU A 147 -11.85 8.23 15.61
N ILE A 148 -11.43 9.35 16.21
CA ILE A 148 -12.30 10.15 17.10
C ILE A 148 -13.65 10.52 16.46
N PRO A 149 -13.70 11.06 15.22
CA PRO A 149 -14.98 11.46 14.59
C PRO A 149 -15.84 10.27 14.15
N ASN A 150 -15.44 9.04 14.44
CA ASN A 150 -16.07 7.82 13.93
C ASN A 150 -16.22 7.82 12.40
N PRO A 151 -15.13 8.00 11.66
CA PRO A 151 -15.16 8.19 10.22
C PRO A 151 -15.69 6.94 9.49
N LYS A 152 -16.26 7.14 8.29
CA LYS A 152 -16.60 6.03 7.36
C LYS A 152 -15.38 5.55 6.58
N VAL A 153 -14.46 6.46 6.30
CA VAL A 153 -13.23 6.21 5.53
C VAL A 153 -12.03 6.50 6.41
N LEU A 154 -11.07 5.58 6.46
CA LEU A 154 -9.79 5.76 7.13
C LEU A 154 -8.68 5.80 6.10
N ILE A 155 -7.91 6.88 6.06
CA ILE A 155 -6.77 7.07 5.18
C ILE A 155 -5.50 7.03 6.02
N LEU A 156 -4.60 6.11 5.68
CA LEU A 156 -3.37 5.85 6.43
C LEU A 156 -2.15 6.00 5.50
N ASP A 157 -1.34 7.02 5.73
CA ASP A 157 -0.15 7.28 4.92
C ASP A 157 1.08 6.68 5.58
N GLU A 158 1.61 5.58 5.01
CA GLU A 158 2.78 4.82 5.51
C GLU A 158 2.65 4.45 7.01
N PRO A 159 1.55 3.81 7.46
CA PRO A 159 1.23 3.65 8.89
C PRO A 159 2.21 2.78 9.67
N THR A 160 3.01 1.99 9.00
CA THR A 160 3.93 0.98 9.56
C THR A 160 5.40 1.39 9.47
N THR A 161 5.71 2.50 8.79
CA THR A 161 7.09 2.92 8.52
C THR A 161 7.91 3.15 9.80
N GLY A 162 9.05 2.42 9.89
CA GLY A 162 10.03 2.53 10.98
C GLY A 162 9.55 1.97 12.32
N LEU A 163 8.62 1.04 12.31
CA LEU A 163 8.25 0.22 13.46
C LEU A 163 9.15 -1.01 13.54
N ASP A 164 9.35 -1.51 14.75
CA ASP A 164 9.99 -2.81 14.94
C ASP A 164 9.02 -3.96 14.57
N PRO A 165 9.51 -5.21 14.36
CA PRO A 165 8.68 -6.31 13.90
C PRO A 165 7.45 -6.60 14.77
N ASN A 166 7.55 -6.45 16.08
CA ASN A 166 6.44 -6.71 17.00
C ASN A 166 5.38 -5.61 16.89
N GLN A 167 5.81 -4.34 16.92
CA GLN A 167 4.92 -3.19 16.76
C GLN A 167 4.23 -3.19 15.40
N LEU A 168 4.95 -3.63 14.35
CA LEU A 168 4.43 -3.74 12.99
C LEU A 168 3.25 -4.72 12.95
N GLU A 169 3.38 -5.93 13.53
CA GLU A 169 2.28 -6.91 13.53
C GLU A 169 1.09 -6.46 14.36
N GLU A 170 1.34 -5.78 15.48
CA GLU A 170 0.28 -5.18 16.30
C GLU A 170 -0.51 -4.10 15.53
N ILE A 171 0.16 -3.21 14.79
CA ILE A 171 -0.49 -2.19 13.97
C ILE A 171 -1.24 -2.82 12.79
N ARG A 172 -0.68 -3.83 12.14
CA ARG A 172 -1.37 -4.60 11.08
C ARG A 172 -2.66 -5.23 11.60
N SER A 173 -2.60 -5.90 12.75
CA SER A 173 -3.77 -6.51 13.37
C SER A 173 -4.84 -5.47 13.71
N LEU A 174 -4.44 -4.31 14.22
CA LEU A 174 -5.34 -3.20 14.52
C LEU A 174 -6.01 -2.65 13.25
N ILE A 175 -5.26 -2.45 12.16
CA ILE A 175 -5.81 -1.98 10.89
C ILE A 175 -6.81 -3.01 10.32
N ARG A 176 -6.49 -4.31 10.36
CA ARG A 176 -7.42 -5.39 9.96
C ARG A 176 -8.71 -5.38 10.77
N GLU A 177 -8.62 -5.17 12.07
CA GLU A 177 -9.81 -5.08 12.93
C GLU A 177 -10.68 -3.86 12.58
N ILE A 178 -10.07 -2.70 12.38
CA ILE A 178 -10.77 -1.48 11.96
C ILE A 178 -11.42 -1.66 10.59
N GLY A 179 -10.73 -2.35 9.67
CA GLY A 179 -11.21 -2.62 8.31
C GLY A 179 -12.45 -3.49 8.22
N LYS A 180 -12.83 -4.21 9.29
CA LYS A 180 -14.10 -4.98 9.31
C LYS A 180 -15.34 -4.08 9.26
N ASP A 181 -15.23 -2.85 9.79
CA ASP A 181 -16.35 -1.94 9.95
C ASP A 181 -16.21 -0.67 9.09
N LYS A 182 -15.05 -0.44 8.48
CA LYS A 182 -14.71 0.81 7.80
C LYS A 182 -14.02 0.56 6.47
N THR A 183 -14.19 1.48 5.53
CA THR A 183 -13.35 1.52 4.33
C THR A 183 -11.98 2.05 4.70
N VAL A 184 -10.93 1.34 4.33
CA VAL A 184 -9.54 1.73 4.62
C VAL A 184 -8.75 1.88 3.32
N LEU A 185 -8.07 3.01 3.16
CA LEU A 185 -7.06 3.22 2.12
C LEU A 185 -5.72 3.45 2.81
N LEU A 186 -4.76 2.54 2.62
CA LEU A 186 -3.43 2.69 3.20
C LEU A 186 -2.36 2.78 2.11
N SER A 187 -1.43 3.74 2.23
CA SER A 187 -0.25 3.80 1.37
C SER A 187 0.88 2.98 1.95
N THR A 188 1.64 2.36 1.07
CA THR A 188 2.93 1.73 1.38
C THR A 188 3.78 1.56 0.13
N HIS A 189 5.07 1.37 0.31
CA HIS A 189 6.00 0.94 -0.73
C HIS A 189 6.45 -0.51 -0.53
N ILE A 190 5.86 -1.22 0.46
CA ILE A 190 6.24 -2.57 0.89
C ILE A 190 5.10 -3.55 0.55
N MET A 191 5.35 -4.48 -0.37
CA MET A 191 4.35 -5.45 -0.83
C MET A 191 3.89 -6.41 0.29
N GLN A 192 4.77 -6.79 1.22
CA GLN A 192 4.41 -7.66 2.34
C GLN A 192 3.35 -7.05 3.25
N GLU A 193 3.27 -5.72 3.34
CA GLU A 193 2.22 -5.04 4.10
C GLU A 193 0.86 -5.17 3.41
N ILE A 194 0.84 -5.04 2.08
CA ILE A 194 -0.36 -5.26 1.28
C ILE A 194 -0.90 -6.67 1.51
N LYS A 195 -0.05 -7.69 1.36
CA LYS A 195 -0.43 -9.10 1.60
C LYS A 195 -0.98 -9.33 3.00
N ALA A 196 -0.43 -8.65 4.00
CA ALA A 196 -0.82 -8.85 5.39
C ALA A 196 -2.14 -8.16 5.77
N ILE A 197 -2.51 -7.06 5.11
CA ILE A 197 -3.59 -6.17 5.58
C ILE A 197 -4.73 -6.07 4.58
N CYS A 198 -4.44 -6.06 3.26
CA CYS A 198 -5.38 -5.65 2.21
C CYS A 198 -5.98 -6.85 1.46
N ASN A 199 -7.12 -6.63 0.81
CA ASN A 199 -7.73 -7.56 -0.15
C ASN A 199 -7.58 -7.08 -1.59
N ARG A 200 -7.29 -5.80 -1.79
CA ARG A 200 -7.14 -5.16 -3.09
C ARG A 200 -5.93 -4.24 -3.07
N VAL A 201 -5.26 -4.09 -4.20
CA VAL A 201 -4.15 -3.15 -4.34
C VAL A 201 -4.29 -2.32 -5.60
N ILE A 202 -4.08 -1.02 -5.45
CA ILE A 202 -3.94 -0.06 -6.55
C ILE A 202 -2.47 0.35 -6.61
N VAL A 203 -1.83 0.16 -7.76
CA VAL A 203 -0.42 0.50 -7.97
C VAL A 203 -0.32 1.85 -8.67
N ILE A 204 0.41 2.77 -8.06
CA ILE A 204 0.71 4.09 -8.64
C ILE A 204 2.19 4.19 -8.97
N ASN A 205 2.51 4.69 -10.16
CA ASN A 205 3.86 4.99 -10.60
C ASN A 205 3.90 6.30 -11.38
N LYS A 206 4.86 7.17 -11.10
CA LYS A 206 5.07 8.47 -11.80
C LYS A 206 3.80 9.33 -11.93
N GLY A 207 2.93 9.25 -10.93
CA GLY A 207 1.68 10.03 -10.89
C GLY A 207 0.51 9.43 -11.66
N GLU A 208 0.58 8.20 -12.15
CA GLU A 208 -0.46 7.50 -12.88
C GLU A 208 -0.79 6.15 -12.24
N ILE A 209 -2.02 5.66 -12.42
CA ILE A 209 -2.38 4.32 -11.98
C ILE A 209 -1.81 3.31 -12.96
N ALA A 210 -0.83 2.53 -12.50
CA ALA A 210 -0.20 1.49 -13.29
C ALA A 210 -1.03 0.19 -13.32
N ALA A 211 -1.72 -0.13 -12.22
CA ALA A 211 -2.56 -1.32 -12.11
C ALA A 211 -3.57 -1.21 -10.97
N ASP A 212 -4.67 -1.97 -11.05
CA ASP A 212 -5.70 -2.11 -10.02
C ASP A 212 -6.13 -3.58 -9.93
N TYR A 213 -5.75 -4.22 -8.84
CA TYR A 213 -6.01 -5.65 -8.61
C TYR A 213 -7.04 -5.83 -7.50
N SER A 214 -8.26 -6.16 -7.88
CA SER A 214 -9.39 -6.36 -6.96
C SER A 214 -9.29 -7.62 -6.09
N ASP A 215 -8.35 -8.51 -6.40
CA ASP A 215 -8.12 -9.75 -5.67
C ASP A 215 -6.62 -10.07 -5.67
N LEU A 216 -6.01 -10.02 -4.48
CA LEU A 216 -4.57 -10.27 -4.31
C LEU A 216 -4.19 -11.73 -4.62
N SER A 217 -5.13 -12.69 -4.49
CA SER A 217 -4.88 -14.08 -4.85
C SER A 217 -4.61 -14.23 -6.35
N LYS A 218 -5.18 -13.34 -7.16
CA LYS A 218 -4.95 -13.31 -8.61
C LYS A 218 -3.60 -12.72 -9.00
N ILE A 219 -2.93 -11.97 -8.14
CA ILE A 219 -1.59 -11.43 -8.47
C ILE A 219 -0.53 -12.54 -8.43
N SER A 220 -0.66 -13.51 -7.55
CA SER A 220 0.17 -14.73 -7.59
C SER A 220 -0.19 -15.64 -8.77
N ALA A 221 -1.44 -15.50 -9.30
CA ALA A 221 -1.97 -16.20 -10.45
C ALA A 221 -1.86 -15.39 -11.75
N PHE A 222 -1.14 -14.23 -11.76
CA PHE A 222 -1.04 -13.37 -12.95
C PHE A 222 -0.35 -14.03 -14.14
N ASP A 223 0.07 -15.28 -13.95
CA ASP A 223 0.46 -16.16 -15.01
C ASP A 223 0.03 -17.62 -14.73
N GLU A 224 -1.28 -17.88 -14.62
CA GLU A 224 -1.74 -19.30 -14.77
C GLU A 224 -1.25 -19.90 -16.10
N ASN A 225 -0.73 -19.08 -17.01
CA ASN A 225 -0.09 -19.47 -18.26
C ASN A 225 1.40 -19.08 -18.35
N SER A 226 2.04 -18.52 -17.33
CA SER A 226 3.48 -18.28 -17.36
C SER A 226 4.18 -18.96 -16.21
N PHE A 227 5.29 -19.61 -16.53
CA PHE A 227 6.17 -20.26 -15.58
C PHE A 227 7.45 -19.42 -15.44
N SER A 228 8.00 -19.38 -14.25
CA SER A 228 9.33 -18.83 -14.04
C SER A 228 10.27 -19.93 -13.60
N PHE A 229 11.40 -20.03 -14.29
CA PHE A 229 12.42 -21.00 -13.99
C PHE A 229 13.73 -20.31 -13.62
N GLU A 230 14.36 -20.75 -12.56
CA GLU A 230 15.77 -20.46 -12.31
C GLU A 230 16.60 -21.61 -12.88
N VAL A 231 17.48 -21.27 -13.83
CA VAL A 231 18.30 -22.27 -14.53
C VAL A 231 19.76 -21.85 -14.43
N GLU A 232 20.59 -22.79 -13.97
CA GLU A 232 22.03 -22.62 -13.90
C GLU A 232 22.72 -23.69 -14.77
N PHE A 233 23.58 -23.24 -15.66
CA PHE A 233 24.36 -24.08 -16.55
C PHE A 233 25.81 -24.17 -16.08
N SER A 234 26.52 -25.26 -16.47
CA SER A 234 27.93 -25.46 -16.10
C SER A 234 28.90 -24.55 -16.87
N GLU A 235 28.52 -24.08 -18.04
CA GLU A 235 29.31 -23.23 -18.90
C GLU A 235 28.48 -22.05 -19.42
N THR A 236 29.15 -21.00 -19.93
CA THR A 236 28.48 -19.81 -20.49
C THR A 236 27.51 -20.17 -21.61
N VAL A 237 26.35 -19.50 -21.60
CA VAL A 237 25.28 -19.72 -22.57
C VAL A 237 25.15 -18.51 -23.50
N ASN A 238 24.97 -18.78 -24.79
CA ASN A 238 24.60 -17.73 -25.74
C ASN A 238 23.15 -17.31 -25.49
N LEU A 239 22.96 -16.07 -25.02
CA LEU A 239 21.66 -15.49 -24.69
C LEU A 239 20.70 -15.50 -25.87
N GLU A 240 21.15 -15.12 -27.08
CA GLU A 240 20.30 -15.10 -28.28
C GLU A 240 19.77 -16.52 -28.62
N ALA A 241 20.58 -17.55 -28.41
CA ALA A 241 20.14 -18.91 -28.64
C ALA A 241 19.13 -19.40 -27.59
N LEU A 242 19.24 -18.91 -26.36
CA LEU A 242 18.29 -19.20 -25.27
C LEU A 242 16.99 -18.44 -25.47
N GLU A 243 17.03 -17.17 -25.90
CA GLU A 243 15.85 -16.34 -26.21
C GLU A 243 14.99 -16.90 -27.37
N ASN A 244 15.60 -17.62 -28.30
CA ASN A 244 14.91 -18.23 -29.43
C ASN A 244 14.19 -19.55 -29.10
N LEU A 245 14.23 -20.03 -27.85
CA LEU A 245 13.41 -21.19 -27.46
C LEU A 245 11.93 -20.84 -27.47
N GLU A 246 11.14 -21.75 -28.04
CA GLU A 246 9.68 -21.57 -28.10
C GLU A 246 9.11 -21.53 -26.67
N GLY A 247 8.26 -20.54 -26.43
CA GLY A 247 7.61 -20.37 -25.12
C GLY A 247 8.33 -19.40 -24.18
N ILE A 248 9.53 -18.90 -24.51
CA ILE A 248 10.18 -17.84 -23.71
C ILE A 248 9.51 -16.50 -23.95
N ILE A 249 9.12 -15.85 -22.83
CA ILE A 249 8.56 -14.48 -22.81
C ILE A 249 9.64 -13.47 -22.40
N GLY A 250 10.56 -13.88 -21.52
CA GLY A 250 11.62 -12.99 -21.04
C GLY A 250 12.75 -13.75 -20.35
N ILE A 251 13.93 -13.17 -20.41
CA ILE A 251 15.14 -13.69 -19.73
C ILE A 251 15.77 -12.57 -18.91
N THR A 252 16.15 -12.91 -17.67
CA THR A 252 16.99 -12.06 -16.83
C THR A 252 18.28 -12.83 -16.50
N ALA A 253 19.41 -12.35 -17.00
CA ALA A 253 20.71 -12.92 -16.66
C ALA A 253 21.12 -12.46 -15.24
N ILE A 254 21.40 -13.42 -14.36
CA ILE A 254 22.00 -13.18 -13.04
C ILE A 254 23.53 -13.21 -13.20
N THR A 255 24.02 -14.19 -13.95
CA THR A 255 25.42 -14.31 -14.40
C THR A 255 25.43 -14.85 -15.83
N ASP A 256 26.61 -15.04 -16.42
CA ASP A 256 26.78 -15.64 -17.77
C ASP A 256 26.35 -17.12 -17.84
N THR A 257 26.12 -17.76 -16.69
CA THR A 257 25.69 -19.16 -16.56
C THR A 257 24.37 -19.33 -15.84
N HIS A 258 23.84 -18.29 -15.20
CA HIS A 258 22.67 -18.35 -14.31
C HIS A 258 21.59 -17.38 -14.77
N PHE A 259 20.40 -17.88 -15.04
CA PHE A 259 19.31 -17.14 -15.68
C PHE A 259 17.99 -17.36 -14.94
N THR A 260 17.15 -16.32 -14.93
CA THR A 260 15.73 -16.45 -14.67
C THR A 260 14.99 -16.36 -16.01
N LEU A 261 14.23 -17.40 -16.34
CA LEU A 261 13.42 -17.50 -17.56
C LEU A 261 11.96 -17.32 -17.21
N VAL A 262 11.26 -16.49 -17.96
CA VAL A 262 9.79 -16.36 -17.91
C VAL A 262 9.24 -16.97 -19.19
N THR A 263 8.29 -17.90 -19.06
CA THR A 263 7.81 -18.70 -20.18
C THR A 263 6.28 -18.80 -20.21
N SER A 264 5.70 -18.98 -21.39
CA SER A 264 4.25 -19.12 -21.58
C SER A 264 3.69 -20.51 -21.24
N ALA A 265 4.57 -21.50 -21.02
CA ALA A 265 4.22 -22.86 -20.68
C ALA A 265 5.35 -23.50 -19.86
N ASP A 266 5.15 -24.68 -19.33
CA ASP A 266 6.21 -25.49 -18.73
C ASP A 266 7.14 -26.03 -19.84
N ILE A 267 8.27 -25.35 -20.05
CA ILE A 267 9.27 -25.65 -21.07
C ILE A 267 10.52 -26.35 -20.52
N ARG A 268 10.42 -27.06 -19.40
CA ARG A 268 11.59 -27.76 -18.82
C ARG A 268 12.20 -28.77 -19.77
N GLY A 269 11.38 -29.40 -20.62
CA GLY A 269 11.85 -30.30 -21.67
C GLY A 269 12.70 -29.59 -22.72
N GLU A 270 12.23 -28.46 -23.22
CA GLU A 270 12.91 -27.65 -24.22
C GLU A 270 14.25 -27.06 -23.69
N ILE A 271 14.27 -26.66 -22.40
CA ILE A 271 15.50 -26.21 -21.70
C ILE A 271 16.49 -27.36 -21.60
N PHE A 272 16.01 -28.57 -21.28
CA PHE A 272 16.85 -29.76 -21.25
C PHE A 272 17.43 -30.10 -22.63
N ASP A 273 16.60 -30.11 -23.66
CA ASP A 273 17.03 -30.38 -25.04
C ASP A 273 18.03 -29.34 -25.54
N PHE A 274 17.85 -28.07 -25.17
CA PHE A 274 18.80 -27.00 -25.44
C PHE A 274 20.17 -27.30 -24.79
N ALA A 275 20.17 -27.70 -23.52
CA ALA A 275 21.41 -28.05 -22.82
C ALA A 275 22.13 -29.22 -23.49
N VAL A 276 21.40 -30.26 -23.94
CA VAL A 276 21.94 -31.41 -24.69
C VAL A 276 22.53 -30.95 -26.02
N LYS A 277 21.82 -30.13 -26.80
CA LYS A 277 22.28 -29.62 -28.10
C LYS A 277 23.54 -28.78 -27.98
N THR A 278 23.64 -27.96 -26.94
CA THR A 278 24.80 -27.10 -26.67
C THR A 278 25.92 -27.83 -25.94
N LYS A 279 25.73 -29.13 -25.60
CA LYS A 279 26.64 -29.95 -24.78
C LYS A 279 26.94 -29.33 -23.43
N ASN A 280 26.07 -28.50 -22.92
CA ASN A 280 26.15 -27.87 -21.61
C ASN A 280 25.42 -28.74 -20.57
N LYS A 281 25.77 -28.63 -19.29
CA LYS A 281 25.07 -29.34 -18.20
C LYS A 281 24.21 -28.35 -17.43
N ILE A 282 23.01 -28.80 -17.07
CA ILE A 282 22.16 -28.06 -16.13
C ILE A 282 22.61 -28.43 -14.72
N LEU A 283 23.03 -27.45 -13.94
CA LEU A 283 23.39 -27.59 -12.53
C LEU A 283 22.19 -27.41 -11.62
N THR A 284 21.33 -26.46 -11.96
CA THR A 284 20.09 -26.18 -11.24
C THR A 284 18.99 -25.91 -12.25
N MET A 285 17.80 -26.48 -12.04
CA MET A 285 16.57 -26.09 -12.72
C MET A 285 15.41 -26.22 -11.75
N LYS A 286 14.83 -25.12 -11.34
CA LYS A 286 13.68 -25.11 -10.44
C LYS A 286 12.62 -24.13 -10.91
N ILE A 287 11.35 -24.49 -10.68
CA ILE A 287 10.24 -23.55 -10.84
C ILE A 287 10.34 -22.53 -9.70
N ILE A 288 10.29 -21.26 -10.04
CA ILE A 288 10.17 -20.17 -9.09
C ILE A 288 8.74 -19.64 -9.20
N GLU A 289 8.04 -19.57 -8.07
CA GLU A 289 6.82 -18.79 -8.02
C GLU A 289 7.21 -17.32 -8.18
N ARG A 290 6.64 -16.65 -9.19
CA ARG A 290 6.79 -15.19 -9.31
C ARG A 290 6.31 -14.53 -8.04
N SER A 291 7.17 -13.77 -7.41
CA SER A 291 6.75 -13.02 -6.24
C SER A 291 5.95 -11.79 -6.67
N MET A 292 4.99 -11.39 -5.85
CA MET A 292 4.25 -10.11 -6.07
C MET A 292 5.24 -8.92 -6.09
N GLU A 293 6.39 -9.06 -5.44
CA GLU A 293 7.48 -8.08 -5.43
C GLU A 293 8.12 -7.93 -6.83
N ASP A 294 8.22 -9.01 -7.59
CA ASP A 294 8.75 -8.97 -8.96
C ASP A 294 7.77 -8.30 -9.92
N VAL A 295 6.47 -8.61 -9.82
CA VAL A 295 5.41 -7.93 -10.56
C VAL A 295 5.41 -6.43 -10.24
N PHE A 296 5.50 -6.07 -8.95
CA PHE A 296 5.57 -4.68 -8.54
C PHE A 296 6.79 -3.96 -9.11
N ARG A 297 7.96 -4.62 -9.11
CA ARG A 297 9.20 -4.07 -9.65
C ARG A 297 9.12 -3.81 -11.16
N GLU A 298 8.41 -4.66 -11.91
CA GLU A 298 8.15 -4.45 -13.33
C GLU A 298 7.21 -3.27 -13.59
N LEU A 299 6.13 -3.15 -12.83
CA LEU A 299 5.16 -2.06 -12.95
C LEU A 299 5.73 -0.68 -12.52
N THR A 300 6.85 -0.67 -11.82
CA THR A 300 7.46 0.56 -11.27
C THR A 300 8.78 0.95 -11.94
N LYS A 301 9.25 0.21 -12.94
CA LYS A 301 10.38 0.62 -13.80
C LYS A 301 9.92 1.74 -14.76
#